data_8b82a793bb4e33f059811ad682b34715
#
_entry.id   8b82a793bb4e33f059811ad682b34715
#
_cell.length_a   1.000
_cell.length_b   1.000
_cell.length_c   1.000
_cell.angle_alpha   90.00
_cell.angle_beta   90.00
_cell.angle_gamma   90.00
#
_symmetry.space_group_name_H-M   'P 1'
#
loop_
_entity.id
_entity.type
_entity.pdbx_description
1 polymer ?
#
loop_
_entity_poly.entity_id
_entity_poly.type
_entity_poly.pdbx_seq_one_letter_code
_entity_poly.pdbx_strand_id
1 'polypeptide(L)'
;MKLYRSILFVPGNRSEWIEKAPKYGSDALILDLEDAVPNEEKKASRDIVRDGIKSLKERGVPAVVRVNGLDTGLTGEDVEAVVSEGLVAIAIPKLETKEEVLKVDAWIQFFEQKAGLPENSVEIIALPETARGIKDAYELATACPRVGNVVGGVSARSGDITKAIGYKWTPGSLETLYLSSHVLLAARSAGVEYPLMVGSLEVGDTELVRAQLQRGREVG
;
A
#
# COMPACT_ATOMS: atom_id res chain seq x y z
N MET A 1 -11.04 6.38 4.61
CA MET A 1 -9.91 6.93 3.81
C MET A 1 -10.40 8.03 2.87
N LYS A 2 -9.60 9.06 2.64
CA LYS A 2 -9.87 10.10 1.65
C LYS A 2 -9.88 9.51 0.23
N LEU A 3 -10.65 10.08 -0.69
CA LEU A 3 -10.57 9.72 -2.11
C LEU A 3 -9.20 10.10 -2.68
N TYR A 4 -8.48 9.11 -3.18
CA TYR A 4 -7.29 9.30 -4.00
C TYR A 4 -7.51 8.68 -5.37
N ARG A 5 -7.47 9.49 -6.43
CA ARG A 5 -7.59 9.02 -7.82
C ARG A 5 -6.33 8.29 -8.27
N SER A 6 -5.20 8.69 -7.70
CA SER A 6 -3.90 8.06 -7.95
C SER A 6 -2.97 8.22 -6.77
N ILE A 7 -2.21 7.15 -6.48
CA ILE A 7 -1.12 7.14 -5.51
C ILE A 7 0.13 6.66 -6.24
N LEU A 8 1.20 7.46 -6.22
CA LEU A 8 2.44 7.15 -6.93
C LEU A 8 3.46 6.52 -5.98
N PHE A 9 3.95 5.32 -6.34
CA PHE A 9 5.05 4.66 -5.64
C PHE A 9 6.37 5.37 -5.88
N VAL A 10 7.14 5.56 -4.80
CA VAL A 10 8.48 6.14 -4.82
C VAL A 10 9.39 5.32 -3.91
N PRO A 11 10.54 4.79 -4.42
CA PRO A 11 11.50 4.08 -3.58
C PRO A 11 11.98 4.93 -2.39
N GLY A 12 11.90 4.37 -1.17
CA GLY A 12 12.21 5.08 0.06
C GLY A 12 13.69 5.41 0.25
N ASN A 13 14.59 4.77 -0.51
CA ASN A 13 16.02 5.06 -0.53
C ASN A 13 16.43 6.19 -1.50
N ARG A 14 15.47 6.87 -2.16
CA ARG A 14 15.71 7.88 -3.20
C ARG A 14 15.14 9.24 -2.79
N SER A 15 15.83 9.94 -1.88
CA SER A 15 15.41 11.26 -1.38
C SER A 15 15.09 12.24 -2.51
N GLU A 16 15.92 12.30 -3.55
CA GLU A 16 15.70 13.16 -4.72
C GLU A 16 14.41 12.83 -5.48
N TRP A 17 13.99 11.56 -5.50
CA TRP A 17 12.76 11.15 -6.17
C TRP A 17 11.56 11.53 -5.32
N ILE A 18 11.66 11.40 -4.00
CA ILE A 18 10.61 11.85 -3.07
C ILE A 18 10.36 13.36 -3.26
N GLU A 19 11.42 14.16 -3.34
CA GLU A 19 11.32 15.61 -3.57
C GLU A 19 10.75 15.97 -4.95
N LYS A 20 11.04 15.19 -5.97
CA LYS A 20 10.57 15.43 -7.33
C LYS A 20 9.16 14.90 -7.62
N ALA A 21 8.71 13.86 -6.93
CA ALA A 21 7.48 13.14 -7.23
C ALA A 21 6.20 14.00 -7.23
N PRO A 22 6.03 14.99 -6.34
CA PRO A 22 4.84 15.85 -6.37
C PRO A 22 4.55 16.56 -7.69
N LYS A 23 5.58 16.82 -8.51
CA LYS A 23 5.41 17.46 -9.82
C LYS A 23 4.60 16.62 -10.83
N TYR A 24 4.48 15.32 -10.58
CA TYR A 24 3.72 14.42 -11.45
C TYR A 24 2.21 14.45 -11.20
N GLY A 25 1.76 15.14 -10.13
CA GLY A 25 0.34 15.45 -9.91
C GLY A 25 -0.50 14.27 -9.41
N SER A 26 0.10 13.25 -8.80
CA SER A 26 -0.66 12.24 -8.06
C SER A 26 -1.27 12.85 -6.80
N ASP A 27 -2.42 12.32 -6.37
CA ASP A 27 -3.13 12.83 -5.19
C ASP A 27 -2.39 12.51 -3.88
N ALA A 28 -1.60 11.43 -3.86
CA ALA A 28 -0.74 11.05 -2.74
C ALA A 28 0.52 10.34 -3.26
N LEU A 29 1.54 10.26 -2.42
CA LEU A 29 2.74 9.43 -2.66
C LEU A 29 2.76 8.26 -1.70
N ILE A 30 3.22 7.10 -2.16
CA ILE A 30 3.55 5.95 -1.34
C ILE A 30 5.06 5.75 -1.34
N LEU A 31 5.69 6.01 -0.20
CA LEU A 31 7.12 5.85 0.01
C LEU A 31 7.38 4.39 0.38
N ASP A 32 8.18 3.71 -0.42
CA ASP A 32 8.34 2.26 -0.32
C ASP A 32 9.60 1.89 0.47
N LEU A 33 9.41 1.11 1.55
CA LEU A 33 10.50 0.49 2.32
C LEU A 33 10.67 -1.01 2.02
N GLU A 34 9.81 -1.58 1.16
CA GLU A 34 9.80 -3.02 0.86
C GLU A 34 10.60 -3.35 -0.41
N ASP A 35 9.92 -3.75 -1.47
CA ASP A 35 10.52 -4.35 -2.67
C ASP A 35 11.40 -3.39 -3.47
N ALA A 36 11.11 -2.10 -3.44
CA ALA A 36 11.89 -1.10 -4.16
C ALA A 36 13.21 -0.71 -3.45
N VAL A 37 13.47 -1.26 -2.24
CA VAL A 37 14.66 -0.96 -1.44
C VAL A 37 15.48 -2.22 -1.19
N PRO A 38 16.76 -2.27 -1.59
CA PRO A 38 17.68 -3.36 -1.27
C PRO A 38 17.77 -3.61 0.24
N ASN A 39 17.95 -4.87 0.64
CA ASN A 39 17.97 -5.24 2.06
C ASN A 39 18.98 -4.47 2.89
N GLU A 40 20.15 -4.23 2.33
CA GLU A 40 21.25 -3.48 2.96
C GLU A 40 20.95 -1.99 3.17
N GLU A 41 20.01 -1.43 2.39
CA GLU A 41 19.62 -0.03 2.47
C GLU A 41 18.37 0.21 3.34
N LYS A 42 17.62 -0.84 3.71
CA LYS A 42 16.32 -0.71 4.41
C LYS A 42 16.41 0.12 5.70
N LYS A 43 17.42 -0.11 6.51
CA LYS A 43 17.62 0.63 7.76
C LYS A 43 17.86 2.12 7.52
N ALA A 44 18.74 2.47 6.58
CA ALA A 44 19.04 3.87 6.25
C ALA A 44 17.84 4.56 5.58
N SER A 45 17.02 3.82 4.83
CA SER A 45 15.85 4.35 4.13
C SER A 45 14.75 4.85 5.08
N ARG A 46 14.68 4.34 6.31
CA ARG A 46 13.72 4.81 7.32
C ARG A 46 13.87 6.29 7.62
N ASP A 47 15.11 6.77 7.79
CA ASP A 47 15.39 8.19 8.04
C ASP A 47 15.03 9.05 6.82
N ILE A 48 15.37 8.57 5.60
CA ILE A 48 15.03 9.24 4.35
C ILE A 48 13.50 9.37 4.20
N VAL A 49 12.76 8.30 4.49
CA VAL A 49 11.30 8.29 4.40
C VAL A 49 10.69 9.21 5.44
N ARG A 50 11.19 9.21 6.70
CA ARG A 50 10.70 10.13 7.74
C ARG A 50 10.89 11.59 7.34
N ASP A 51 12.07 11.95 6.83
CA ASP A 51 12.35 13.30 6.35
C ASP A 51 11.48 13.66 5.13
N GLY A 52 11.24 12.67 4.25
CA GLY A 52 10.34 12.79 3.11
C GLY A 52 8.88 13.08 3.54
N ILE A 53 8.37 12.38 4.56
CA ILE A 53 7.02 12.64 5.11
C ILE A 53 6.89 14.10 5.56
N LYS A 54 7.90 14.61 6.28
CA LYS A 54 7.93 16.01 6.73
C LYS A 54 7.91 16.99 5.56
N SER A 55 8.78 16.79 4.57
CA SER A 55 8.85 17.64 3.36
C SER A 55 7.51 17.62 2.59
N LEU A 56 6.92 16.45 2.41
CA LEU A 56 5.63 16.30 1.73
C LEU A 56 4.50 17.00 2.48
N LYS A 57 4.47 16.90 3.82
CA LYS A 57 3.51 17.60 4.67
C LYS A 57 3.58 19.12 4.46
N GLU A 58 4.78 19.71 4.48
CA GLU A 58 4.99 21.14 4.27
C GLU A 58 4.48 21.61 2.90
N ARG A 59 4.44 20.70 1.92
CA ARG A 59 3.94 20.93 0.56
C ARG A 59 2.47 20.55 0.37
N GLY A 60 1.78 20.09 1.41
CA GLY A 60 0.38 19.67 1.36
C GLY A 60 0.14 18.38 0.56
N VAL A 61 1.15 17.54 0.39
CA VAL A 61 1.07 16.27 -0.34
C VAL A 61 0.92 15.13 0.66
N PRO A 62 -0.17 14.35 0.64
CA PRO A 62 -0.36 13.20 1.51
C PRO A 62 0.71 12.13 1.29
N ALA A 63 1.32 11.65 2.40
CA ALA A 63 2.31 10.60 2.39
C ALA A 63 1.72 9.30 2.95
N VAL A 64 1.82 8.22 2.19
CA VAL A 64 1.62 6.83 2.61
C VAL A 64 2.99 6.18 2.67
N VAL A 65 3.19 5.20 3.55
CA VAL A 65 4.42 4.40 3.56
C VAL A 65 4.07 2.93 3.41
N ARG A 66 4.68 2.23 2.46
CA ARG A 66 4.68 0.77 2.44
C ARG A 66 5.84 0.27 3.28
N VAL A 67 5.52 -0.39 4.38
CA VAL A 67 6.49 -1.01 5.29
C VAL A 67 6.83 -2.42 4.84
N ASN A 68 7.88 -3.01 5.39
CA ASN A 68 8.20 -4.42 5.16
C ASN A 68 7.14 -5.34 5.79
N GLY A 69 6.91 -6.49 5.18
CA GLY A 69 5.98 -7.50 5.66
C GLY A 69 6.36 -8.06 7.03
N LEU A 70 5.37 -8.62 7.73
CA LEU A 70 5.55 -9.17 9.09
C LEU A 70 6.52 -10.35 9.13
N ASP A 71 6.64 -11.09 8.04
CA ASP A 71 7.55 -12.22 7.86
C ASP A 71 9.03 -11.82 7.91
N THR A 72 9.34 -10.56 7.61
CA THR A 72 10.71 -10.04 7.61
C THR A 72 11.25 -9.69 8.99
N GLY A 73 10.38 -9.50 9.98
CA GLY A 73 10.72 -8.99 11.30
C GLY A 73 11.06 -7.48 11.34
N LEU A 74 11.02 -6.78 10.20
CA LEU A 74 11.38 -5.36 10.10
C LEU A 74 10.22 -4.41 10.34
N THR A 75 8.97 -4.90 10.25
CA THR A 75 7.75 -4.09 10.26
C THR A 75 7.64 -3.17 11.49
N GLY A 76 7.97 -3.68 12.68
CA GLY A 76 7.86 -2.87 13.91
C GLY A 76 8.81 -1.67 13.92
N GLU A 77 10.05 -1.84 13.47
CA GLU A 77 11.02 -0.77 13.36
C GLU A 77 10.67 0.23 12.24
N ASP A 78 10.05 -0.25 11.15
CA ASP A 78 9.56 0.61 10.09
C ASP A 78 8.42 1.49 10.60
N VAL A 79 7.43 0.90 11.30
CA VAL A 79 6.31 1.63 11.89
C VAL A 79 6.80 2.67 12.90
N GLU A 80 7.75 2.31 13.79
CA GLU A 80 8.36 3.27 14.73
C GLU A 80 9.00 4.46 14.00
N ALA A 81 9.70 4.20 12.92
CA ALA A 81 10.44 5.24 12.20
C ALA A 81 9.52 6.23 11.46
N VAL A 82 8.37 5.76 10.95
CA VAL A 82 7.54 6.54 10.01
C VAL A 82 6.29 7.16 10.64
N VAL A 83 5.80 6.63 11.78
CA VAL A 83 4.62 7.22 12.45
C VAL A 83 4.97 8.59 12.99
N SER A 84 4.56 9.60 12.24
CA SER A 84 4.86 11.01 12.49
C SER A 84 3.79 11.90 11.87
N GLU A 85 3.80 13.17 12.27
CA GLU A 85 2.87 14.13 11.72
C GLU A 85 3.08 14.31 10.20
N GLY A 86 2.00 14.11 9.42
CA GLY A 86 2.02 14.15 7.96
C GLY A 86 1.89 12.78 7.29
N LEU A 87 2.12 11.68 8.03
CA LEU A 87 1.78 10.35 7.55
C LEU A 87 0.26 10.16 7.59
N VAL A 88 -0.33 9.73 6.47
CA VAL A 88 -1.78 9.50 6.39
C VAL A 88 -2.18 8.04 6.47
N ALA A 89 -1.31 7.14 6.02
CA ALA A 89 -1.56 5.70 6.09
C ALA A 89 -0.27 4.89 6.01
N ILE A 90 -0.32 3.66 6.51
CA ILE A 90 0.68 2.63 6.34
C ILE A 90 0.10 1.51 5.47
N ALA A 91 0.76 1.21 4.36
CA ALA A 91 0.45 0.07 3.51
C ALA A 91 1.27 -1.14 3.97
N ILE A 92 0.59 -2.26 4.23
CA ILE A 92 1.21 -3.45 4.79
C ILE A 92 1.06 -4.60 3.80
N PRO A 93 2.18 -5.10 3.25
CA PRO A 93 2.15 -6.19 2.28
C PRO A 93 1.93 -7.56 2.95
N LYS A 94 1.45 -8.50 2.17
CA LYS A 94 1.38 -9.94 2.48
C LYS A 94 0.57 -10.27 3.74
N LEU A 95 -0.41 -9.43 4.10
CA LEU A 95 -1.32 -9.72 5.19
C LEU A 95 -2.22 -10.91 4.86
N GLU A 96 -2.34 -11.84 5.80
CA GLU A 96 -3.14 -13.06 5.66
C GLU A 96 -4.27 -13.19 6.67
N THR A 97 -4.11 -12.58 7.85
CA THR A 97 -5.04 -12.79 8.96
C THR A 97 -5.43 -11.48 9.65
N LYS A 98 -6.59 -11.51 10.28
CA LYS A 98 -7.07 -10.42 11.14
C LYS A 98 -6.10 -10.13 12.29
N GLU A 99 -5.50 -11.15 12.88
CA GLU A 99 -4.54 -11.04 13.99
C GLU A 99 -3.28 -10.27 13.57
N GLU A 100 -2.83 -10.45 12.35
CA GLU A 100 -1.72 -9.69 11.78
C GLU A 100 -2.07 -8.20 11.66
N VAL A 101 -3.27 -7.87 11.20
CA VAL A 101 -3.75 -6.48 11.14
C VAL A 101 -3.80 -5.88 12.54
N LEU A 102 -4.38 -6.59 13.52
CA LEU A 102 -4.49 -6.13 14.91
C LEU A 102 -3.12 -5.92 15.58
N LYS A 103 -2.13 -6.75 15.23
CA LYS A 103 -0.75 -6.57 15.69
C LYS A 103 -0.16 -5.24 15.20
N VAL A 104 -0.36 -4.92 13.93
CA VAL A 104 0.15 -3.66 13.37
C VAL A 104 -0.64 -2.46 13.89
N ASP A 105 -1.96 -2.59 14.04
CA ASP A 105 -2.80 -1.56 14.66
C ASP A 105 -2.29 -1.19 16.06
N ALA A 106 -1.96 -2.18 16.89
CA ALA A 106 -1.41 -1.94 18.22
C ALA A 106 -0.06 -1.18 18.19
N TRP A 107 0.82 -1.48 17.23
CA TRP A 107 2.06 -0.71 17.06
C TRP A 107 1.80 0.72 16.61
N ILE A 108 0.91 0.92 15.62
CA ILE A 108 0.57 2.26 15.16
C ILE A 108 -0.01 3.08 16.31
N GLN A 109 -0.97 2.53 17.07
CA GLN A 109 -1.56 3.19 18.23
C GLN A 109 -0.51 3.61 19.27
N PHE A 110 0.42 2.70 19.58
CA PHE A 110 1.50 3.01 20.52
C PHE A 110 2.38 4.16 20.02
N PHE A 111 2.77 4.15 18.76
CA PHE A 111 3.63 5.21 18.21
C PHE A 111 2.90 6.53 17.94
N GLU A 112 1.60 6.51 17.63
CA GLU A 112 0.76 7.72 17.63
C GLU A 112 0.78 8.40 18.99
N GLN A 113 0.54 7.63 20.06
CA GLN A 113 0.59 8.16 21.43
C GLN A 113 1.97 8.71 21.77
N LYS A 114 3.04 7.99 21.45
CA LYS A 114 4.43 8.41 21.67
C LYS A 114 4.76 9.71 20.93
N ALA A 115 4.22 9.89 19.72
CA ALA A 115 4.40 11.08 18.89
C ALA A 115 3.42 12.22 19.19
N GLY A 116 2.47 12.03 20.11
CA GLY A 116 1.45 13.03 20.45
C GLY A 116 0.42 13.26 19.33
N LEU A 117 0.22 12.27 18.47
CA LEU A 117 -0.75 12.33 17.38
C LEU A 117 -2.15 11.93 17.86
N PRO A 118 -3.21 12.40 17.19
CA PRO A 118 -4.56 11.93 17.45
C PRO A 118 -4.68 10.42 17.22
N GLU A 119 -5.48 9.75 18.04
CA GLU A 119 -5.78 8.34 17.87
C GLU A 119 -6.45 8.10 16.49
N ASN A 120 -6.04 7.04 15.82
CA ASN A 120 -6.50 6.68 14.47
C ASN A 120 -6.21 7.75 13.39
N SER A 121 -5.19 8.59 13.60
CA SER A 121 -4.77 9.57 12.59
C SER A 121 -4.04 8.94 11.40
N VAL A 122 -3.41 7.77 11.60
CA VAL A 122 -2.73 6.99 10.56
C VAL A 122 -3.58 5.77 10.22
N GLU A 123 -4.04 5.67 8.98
CA GLU A 123 -4.84 4.53 8.51
C GLU A 123 -3.98 3.33 8.11
N ILE A 124 -4.60 2.16 7.97
CA ILE A 124 -4.00 0.95 7.40
C ILE A 124 -4.55 0.73 5.99
N ILE A 125 -3.65 0.48 5.05
CA ILE A 125 -3.95 -0.07 3.72
C ILE A 125 -3.46 -1.51 3.71
N ALA A 126 -4.36 -2.48 3.70
CA ALA A 126 -4.00 -3.88 3.62
C ALA A 126 -3.71 -4.29 2.17
N LEU A 127 -2.57 -4.94 1.95
CA LEU A 127 -2.17 -5.51 0.65
C LEU A 127 -2.18 -7.05 0.77
N PRO A 128 -3.29 -7.72 0.43
CA PRO A 128 -3.39 -9.18 0.50
C PRO A 128 -2.68 -9.83 -0.70
N GLU A 129 -1.38 -9.85 -0.68
CA GLU A 129 -0.53 -10.31 -1.79
C GLU A 129 -0.24 -11.82 -1.72
N THR A 130 -1.03 -12.58 -0.98
CA THR A 130 -0.98 -14.05 -0.89
C THR A 130 -2.32 -14.67 -1.23
N ALA A 131 -2.34 -15.96 -1.54
CA ALA A 131 -3.58 -16.68 -1.81
C ALA A 131 -4.55 -16.64 -0.62
N ARG A 132 -4.02 -16.77 0.61
CA ARG A 132 -4.81 -16.71 1.83
C ARG A 132 -5.33 -15.31 2.10
N GLY A 133 -4.48 -14.29 2.01
CA GLY A 133 -4.87 -12.90 2.21
C GLY A 133 -5.95 -12.45 1.23
N ILE A 134 -5.84 -12.83 -0.04
CA ILE A 134 -6.89 -12.56 -1.04
C ILE A 134 -8.19 -13.25 -0.65
N LYS A 135 -8.14 -14.55 -0.31
CA LYS A 135 -9.31 -15.31 0.10
C LYS A 135 -10.02 -14.65 1.29
N ASP A 136 -9.27 -14.19 2.28
CA ASP A 136 -9.76 -13.65 3.54
C ASP A 136 -9.79 -12.10 3.55
N ALA A 137 -9.84 -11.46 2.36
CA ALA A 137 -9.78 -10.00 2.21
C ALA A 137 -10.86 -9.25 3.01
N TYR A 138 -12.06 -9.81 3.18
CA TYR A 138 -13.11 -9.23 4.01
C TYR A 138 -12.72 -9.19 5.50
N GLU A 139 -12.12 -10.26 6.01
CA GLU A 139 -11.62 -10.33 7.40
C GLU A 139 -10.52 -9.31 7.64
N LEU A 140 -9.63 -9.09 6.65
CA LEU A 140 -8.61 -8.05 6.73
C LEU A 140 -9.25 -6.65 6.75
N ALA A 141 -10.25 -6.41 5.86
CA ALA A 141 -10.93 -5.14 5.74
C ALA A 141 -11.70 -4.74 7.01
N THR A 142 -12.20 -5.72 7.76
CA THR A 142 -13.03 -5.52 8.96
C THR A 142 -12.29 -5.74 10.27
N ALA A 143 -10.96 -5.93 10.21
CA ALA A 143 -10.17 -6.29 11.38
C ALA A 143 -10.19 -5.23 12.49
N CYS A 144 -10.09 -3.95 12.13
CA CYS A 144 -10.21 -2.82 13.04
C CYS A 144 -10.68 -1.55 12.29
N PRO A 145 -11.16 -0.52 13.01
CA PRO A 145 -11.62 0.73 12.40
C PRO A 145 -10.53 1.49 11.62
N ARG A 146 -9.25 1.23 11.90
CA ARG A 146 -8.12 1.85 11.24
C ARG A 146 -7.93 1.38 9.79
N VAL A 147 -8.47 0.22 9.40
CA VAL A 147 -8.34 -0.26 8.02
C VAL A 147 -9.18 0.61 7.09
N GLY A 148 -8.51 1.54 6.42
CA GLY A 148 -9.14 2.46 5.47
C GLY A 148 -9.30 1.89 4.08
N ASN A 149 -8.49 0.88 3.72
CA ASN A 149 -8.55 0.26 2.40
C ASN A 149 -7.95 -1.15 2.39
N VAL A 150 -8.45 -1.97 1.46
CA VAL A 150 -7.83 -3.23 1.04
C VAL A 150 -7.62 -3.13 -0.46
N VAL A 151 -6.37 -3.27 -0.89
CA VAL A 151 -6.01 -3.02 -2.29
C VAL A 151 -6.17 -4.29 -3.09
N GLY A 152 -7.09 -4.24 -4.04
CA GLY A 152 -7.28 -5.26 -5.04
C GLY A 152 -6.50 -4.98 -6.32
N GLY A 153 -6.47 -5.97 -7.17
CA GLY A 153 -5.88 -5.83 -8.49
C GLY A 153 -4.44 -6.28 -8.55
N VAL A 154 -4.27 -7.23 -9.42
CA VAL A 154 -3.00 -7.89 -9.59
C VAL A 154 -2.87 -8.22 -11.04
N SER A 155 -2.32 -7.31 -11.77
CA SER A 155 -1.96 -7.56 -13.15
C SER A 155 -0.46 -7.31 -13.33
N ALA A 156 0.35 -8.20 -12.78
CA ALA A 156 1.79 -8.15 -12.97
C ALA A 156 2.29 -9.43 -13.66
N ARG A 157 3.27 -9.28 -14.54
CA ARG A 157 3.98 -10.43 -15.14
C ARG A 157 4.77 -11.20 -14.11
N SER A 158 5.19 -10.54 -13.05
CA SER A 158 5.93 -11.10 -11.93
C SER A 158 5.50 -10.38 -10.64
N GLY A 159 5.73 -11.00 -9.51
CA GLY A 159 5.38 -10.44 -8.21
C GLY A 159 4.91 -11.52 -7.27
N ASP A 160 4.58 -11.14 -6.07
CA ASP A 160 4.25 -12.11 -5.02
C ASP A 160 2.93 -12.85 -5.30
N ILE A 161 1.92 -12.17 -5.83
CA ILE A 161 0.66 -12.83 -6.20
C ILE A 161 0.84 -13.79 -7.37
N THR A 162 1.62 -13.41 -8.38
CA THR A 162 1.93 -14.33 -9.50
C THR A 162 2.56 -15.60 -8.97
N LYS A 163 3.48 -15.49 -8.01
CA LYS A 163 4.12 -16.65 -7.36
C LYS A 163 3.14 -17.42 -6.50
N ALA A 164 2.33 -16.73 -5.69
CA ALA A 164 1.41 -17.34 -4.74
C ALA A 164 0.26 -18.11 -5.41
N ILE A 165 -0.25 -17.61 -6.53
CA ILE A 165 -1.38 -18.21 -7.28
C ILE A 165 -0.89 -19.12 -8.41
N GLY A 166 0.28 -18.82 -9.00
CA GLY A 166 0.86 -19.62 -10.07
C GLY A 166 0.24 -19.38 -11.44
N TYR A 167 -0.43 -18.26 -11.68
CA TYR A 167 -1.00 -17.95 -12.98
C TYR A 167 0.08 -17.54 -14.00
N LYS A 168 -0.23 -17.73 -15.28
CA LYS A 168 0.55 -17.19 -16.38
C LYS A 168 -0.08 -15.90 -16.86
N TRP A 169 0.64 -14.80 -16.71
CA TRP A 169 0.16 -13.47 -17.06
C TRP A 169 -0.18 -13.35 -18.55
N THR A 170 -1.28 -12.65 -18.84
CA THR A 170 -1.68 -12.27 -20.21
C THR A 170 -2.02 -10.77 -20.26
N PRO A 171 -1.87 -10.08 -21.42
CA PRO A 171 -2.22 -8.67 -21.54
C PRO A 171 -3.70 -8.37 -21.21
N GLY A 172 -4.59 -9.35 -21.42
CA GLY A 172 -6.00 -9.24 -21.10
C GLY A 172 -6.33 -9.39 -19.61
N SER A 173 -5.37 -9.86 -18.80
CA SER A 173 -5.50 -10.04 -17.34
C SER A 173 -6.76 -10.78 -16.89
N LEU A 174 -7.29 -11.71 -17.71
CA LEU A 174 -8.48 -12.50 -17.37
C LEU A 174 -8.22 -13.45 -16.21
N GLU A 175 -7.01 -13.98 -16.13
CA GLU A 175 -6.54 -14.88 -15.05
C GLU A 175 -6.58 -14.22 -13.68
N THR A 176 -6.54 -12.90 -13.61
CA THR A 176 -6.58 -12.12 -12.35
C THR A 176 -7.93 -11.45 -12.09
N LEU A 177 -8.89 -11.56 -13.01
CA LEU A 177 -10.19 -10.90 -12.87
C LEU A 177 -10.92 -11.31 -11.61
N TYR A 178 -10.96 -12.62 -11.31
CA TYR A 178 -11.61 -13.12 -10.10
C TYR A 178 -10.94 -12.55 -8.84
N LEU A 179 -9.61 -12.53 -8.79
CA LEU A 179 -8.86 -12.02 -7.63
C LEU A 179 -9.18 -10.55 -7.36
N SER A 180 -9.14 -9.74 -8.41
CA SER A 180 -9.47 -8.31 -8.33
C SER A 180 -10.92 -8.07 -7.91
N SER A 181 -11.87 -8.77 -8.53
CA SER A 181 -13.29 -8.65 -8.22
C SER A 181 -13.61 -9.13 -6.81
N HIS A 182 -12.95 -10.19 -6.34
CA HIS A 182 -13.12 -10.71 -4.98
C HIS A 182 -12.66 -9.69 -3.92
N VAL A 183 -11.46 -9.11 -4.08
CA VAL A 183 -10.95 -8.10 -3.15
C VAL A 183 -11.81 -6.84 -3.19
N LEU A 184 -12.25 -6.40 -4.37
CA LEU A 184 -13.17 -5.28 -4.50
C LEU A 184 -14.49 -5.53 -3.78
N LEU A 185 -15.09 -6.70 -3.98
CA LEU A 185 -16.33 -7.08 -3.30
C LEU A 185 -16.15 -7.10 -1.78
N ALA A 186 -15.04 -7.66 -1.29
CA ALA A 186 -14.69 -7.66 0.12
C ALA A 186 -14.56 -6.24 0.68
N ALA A 187 -13.81 -5.36 0.00
CA ALA A 187 -13.63 -3.97 0.39
C ALA A 187 -14.97 -3.21 0.46
N ARG A 188 -15.81 -3.34 -0.59
CA ARG A 188 -17.15 -2.71 -0.63
C ARG A 188 -18.07 -3.24 0.48
N SER A 189 -18.05 -4.56 0.72
CA SER A 189 -18.85 -5.19 1.78
C SER A 189 -18.42 -4.73 3.18
N ALA A 190 -17.14 -4.39 3.35
CA ALA A 190 -16.60 -3.81 4.58
C ALA A 190 -16.83 -2.30 4.72
N GLY A 191 -17.50 -1.66 3.75
CA GLY A 191 -17.81 -0.23 3.78
C GLY A 191 -16.72 0.69 3.23
N VAL A 192 -15.70 0.17 2.54
CA VAL A 192 -14.70 1.00 1.87
C VAL A 192 -15.36 1.74 0.70
N GLU A 193 -15.43 3.06 0.83
CA GLU A 193 -16.11 3.90 -0.16
C GLU A 193 -15.33 4.05 -1.46
N TYR A 194 -13.99 4.10 -1.37
CA TYR A 194 -13.09 4.30 -2.51
C TYR A 194 -11.99 3.21 -2.53
N PRO A 195 -12.32 1.98 -2.96
CA PRO A 195 -11.32 0.92 -3.06
C PRO A 195 -10.20 1.29 -4.02
N LEU A 196 -8.98 0.97 -3.62
CA LEU A 196 -7.80 1.16 -4.43
C LEU A 196 -7.48 -0.11 -5.23
N MET A 197 -6.89 0.07 -6.40
CA MET A 197 -6.38 -1.02 -7.22
C MET A 197 -4.93 -0.76 -7.59
N VAL A 198 -4.11 -1.80 -7.61
CA VAL A 198 -2.73 -1.70 -8.09
C VAL A 198 -2.75 -1.41 -9.58
N GLY A 199 -1.99 -0.42 -10.01
CA GLY A 199 -1.76 -0.09 -11.41
C GLY A 199 -0.77 -1.03 -12.09
N SER A 200 -0.37 -0.67 -13.31
CA SER A 200 0.62 -1.41 -14.06
C SER A 200 2.04 -1.24 -13.51
N LEU A 201 2.81 -2.32 -13.50
CA LEU A 201 4.26 -2.28 -13.28
C LEU A 201 5.05 -2.15 -14.61
N GLU A 202 4.38 -2.20 -15.75
CA GLU A 202 4.97 -2.14 -17.09
C GLU A 202 5.12 -0.69 -17.56
N VAL A 203 5.91 0.10 -16.84
CA VAL A 203 6.05 1.55 -17.05
C VAL A 203 6.57 1.96 -18.44
N GLY A 204 7.18 1.05 -19.18
CA GLY A 204 7.65 1.29 -20.56
C GLY A 204 6.57 1.12 -21.64
N ASP A 205 5.42 0.55 -21.31
CA ASP A 205 4.31 0.27 -22.25
C ASP A 205 3.07 1.09 -21.87
N THR A 206 3.00 2.30 -22.41
CA THR A 206 1.92 3.26 -22.12
C THR A 206 0.54 2.74 -22.52
N GLU A 207 0.43 1.99 -23.62
CA GLU A 207 -0.85 1.43 -24.07
C GLU A 207 -1.34 0.35 -23.12
N LEU A 208 -0.44 -0.54 -22.67
CA LEU A 208 -0.76 -1.53 -21.66
C LEU A 208 -1.16 -0.87 -20.32
N VAL A 209 -0.43 0.15 -19.88
CA VAL A 209 -0.78 0.92 -18.66
C VAL A 209 -2.19 1.48 -18.79
N ARG A 210 -2.53 2.11 -19.91
CA ARG A 210 -3.89 2.65 -20.16
C ARG A 210 -4.96 1.57 -20.12
N ALA A 211 -4.72 0.46 -20.79
CA ALA A 211 -5.66 -0.66 -20.83
C ALA A 211 -5.90 -1.24 -19.42
N GLN A 212 -4.86 -1.37 -18.61
CA GLN A 212 -4.99 -1.87 -17.23
C GLN A 212 -5.73 -0.88 -16.31
N LEU A 213 -5.45 0.42 -16.43
CA LEU A 213 -6.18 1.45 -15.68
C LEU A 213 -7.67 1.51 -16.08
N GLN A 214 -7.96 1.40 -17.40
CA GLN A 214 -9.33 1.35 -17.90
C GLN A 214 -10.07 0.13 -17.35
N ARG A 215 -9.42 -1.03 -17.35
CA ARG A 215 -9.98 -2.25 -16.77
C ARG A 215 -10.28 -2.09 -15.26
N GLY A 216 -9.38 -1.43 -14.50
CA GLY A 216 -9.62 -1.13 -13.10
C GLY A 216 -10.92 -0.37 -12.90
N ARG A 217 -11.18 0.65 -13.74
CA ARG A 217 -12.43 1.41 -13.71
C ARG A 217 -13.66 0.58 -14.10
N GLU A 218 -13.51 -0.38 -14.99
CA GLU A 218 -14.61 -1.25 -15.44
C GLU A 218 -14.97 -2.31 -14.40
N VAL A 219 -13.99 -2.74 -13.60
CA VAL A 219 -14.23 -3.68 -12.49
C VAL A 219 -14.89 -2.99 -11.30
N GLY A 220 -14.67 -1.68 -11.09
CA GLY A 220 -15.26 -0.85 -10.03
C GLY A 220 -14.28 -0.13 -9.17
#